data_2bd66c98293e414ee268c4db8848afed
#
_entry.id   2bd66c98293e414ee268c4db8848afed
#
_cell.length_a   1.000
_cell.length_b   1.000
_cell.length_c   1.000
_cell.angle_alpha   90.00
_cell.angle_beta   90.00
_cell.angle_gamma   90.00
#
_symmetry.space_group_name_H-M   'P 1'
#
loop_
_entity.id
_entity.type
_entity.pdbx_description
1 polymer ?
#
loop_
_entity_poly.entity_id
_entity_poly.type
_entity_poly.pdbx_seq_one_letter_code
_entity_poly.pdbx_strand_id
1 'polypeptide(L)'
;MQQVLNSKERNQAFLKFLLFFLVTVILIVLAVFFNYRLPRSENKVLQEEVNMQRQQEVAQAKFVTKMNEAVVLLDSMDKGAANIEQINSQLTGKLTEMELLRQKDDPSSYGRMHNAILDKLFQLQQSKASVRDLRKKADLYNSAQDELNTVKSQLAAANNELDAIRRGGH
;
A
#
# COMPACT_ATOMS: atom_id res chain seq x y z
N MET A 1 -34.59 -68.06 -53.03
CA MET A 1 -34.77 -67.01 -54.07
C MET A 1 -34.20 -65.72 -53.59
N GLN A 2 -33.05 -65.28 -54.04
CA GLN A 2 -32.51 -63.97 -53.69
C GLN A 2 -33.23 -62.94 -54.63
N GLN A 3 -34.05 -62.08 -54.01
CA GLN A 3 -34.61 -60.95 -54.73
C GLN A 3 -33.45 -60.01 -55.12
N VAL A 4 -33.20 -59.90 -56.41
CA VAL A 4 -32.29 -58.95 -56.98
C VAL A 4 -32.89 -57.58 -56.79
N LEU A 5 -32.47 -56.83 -55.75
CA LEU A 5 -32.88 -55.44 -55.51
C LEU A 5 -32.68 -54.57 -56.74
N ASN A 6 -33.76 -53.90 -57.17
CA ASN A 6 -33.75 -52.96 -58.29
C ASN A 6 -32.63 -51.92 -58.10
N SER A 7 -31.88 -51.58 -59.14
CA SER A 7 -30.76 -50.62 -59.05
C SER A 7 -31.08 -49.29 -58.40
N LYS A 8 -32.34 -48.83 -58.45
CA LYS A 8 -32.83 -47.63 -57.79
C LYS A 8 -32.88 -47.80 -56.26
N GLU A 9 -33.34 -48.93 -55.77
CA GLU A 9 -33.43 -49.18 -54.32
C GLU A 9 -32.02 -49.32 -53.70
N ARG A 10 -31.12 -49.92 -54.41
CA ARG A 10 -29.69 -50.05 -53.99
C ARG A 10 -29.01 -48.70 -53.93
N ASN A 11 -29.23 -47.82 -54.92
CA ASN A 11 -28.69 -46.47 -54.92
C ASN A 11 -29.30 -45.59 -53.79
N GLN A 12 -30.60 -45.74 -53.52
CA GLN A 12 -31.22 -45.03 -52.40
C GLN A 12 -30.72 -45.50 -51.05
N ALA A 13 -30.52 -46.79 -50.85
CA ALA A 13 -29.95 -47.36 -49.61
C ALA A 13 -28.50 -46.90 -49.42
N PHE A 14 -27.71 -46.88 -50.48
CA PHE A 14 -26.35 -46.34 -50.47
C PHE A 14 -26.32 -44.85 -50.15
N LEU A 15 -27.18 -44.06 -50.73
CA LEU A 15 -27.23 -42.63 -50.48
C LEU A 15 -27.63 -42.31 -49.01
N LYS A 16 -28.59 -43.06 -48.46
CA LYS A 16 -28.97 -42.94 -47.06
C LYS A 16 -27.83 -43.30 -46.12
N PHE A 17 -27.11 -44.39 -46.42
CA PHE A 17 -25.94 -44.80 -45.67
C PHE A 17 -24.83 -43.73 -45.74
N LEU A 18 -24.53 -43.23 -46.94
CA LEU A 18 -23.52 -42.20 -47.17
C LEU A 18 -23.83 -40.93 -46.37
N LEU A 19 -25.11 -40.50 -46.37
CA LEU A 19 -25.56 -39.30 -45.66
C LEU A 19 -25.42 -39.50 -44.13
N PHE A 20 -25.84 -40.66 -43.65
CA PHE A 20 -25.68 -40.97 -42.22
C PHE A 20 -24.22 -41.02 -41.78
N PHE A 21 -23.35 -41.67 -42.62
CA PHE A 21 -21.91 -41.72 -42.39
C PHE A 21 -21.29 -40.30 -42.34
N LEU A 22 -21.67 -39.44 -43.28
CA LEU A 22 -21.15 -38.08 -43.38
C LEU A 22 -21.57 -37.23 -42.13
N VAL A 23 -22.82 -37.37 -41.70
CA VAL A 23 -23.28 -36.70 -40.48
C VAL A 23 -22.49 -37.19 -39.25
N THR A 24 -22.26 -38.49 -39.14
CA THR A 24 -21.49 -39.09 -38.04
C THR A 24 -20.04 -38.57 -38.03
N VAL A 25 -19.40 -38.49 -39.18
CA VAL A 25 -18.03 -37.95 -39.30
C VAL A 25 -18.00 -36.47 -38.90
N ILE A 26 -18.97 -35.66 -39.36
CA ILE A 26 -19.06 -34.24 -38.97
C ILE A 26 -19.21 -34.10 -37.45
N LEU A 27 -20.06 -34.90 -36.81
CA LEU A 27 -20.24 -34.87 -35.34
C LEU A 27 -18.96 -35.22 -34.60
N ILE A 28 -18.22 -36.24 -35.07
CA ILE A 28 -16.93 -36.60 -34.46
C ILE A 28 -15.92 -35.46 -34.62
N VAL A 29 -15.82 -34.86 -35.80
CA VAL A 29 -14.91 -33.74 -36.05
C VAL A 29 -15.26 -32.54 -35.18
N LEU A 30 -16.54 -32.23 -35.05
CA LEU A 30 -17.01 -31.16 -34.15
C LEU A 30 -16.68 -31.46 -32.69
N ALA A 31 -16.93 -32.68 -32.23
CA ALA A 31 -16.62 -33.09 -30.86
C ALA A 31 -15.11 -32.96 -30.55
N VAL A 32 -14.25 -33.41 -31.48
CA VAL A 32 -12.78 -33.27 -31.34
C VAL A 32 -12.38 -31.77 -31.38
N PHE A 33 -12.94 -31.00 -32.28
CA PHE A 33 -12.63 -29.59 -32.42
C PHE A 33 -13.02 -28.80 -31.14
N PHE A 34 -14.22 -29.02 -30.62
CA PHE A 34 -14.66 -28.36 -29.37
C PHE A 34 -13.83 -28.81 -28.17
N ASN A 35 -13.53 -30.10 -28.05
CA ASN A 35 -12.69 -30.62 -26.97
C ASN A 35 -11.26 -30.07 -26.99
N TYR A 36 -10.73 -29.74 -28.16
CA TYR A 36 -9.34 -29.26 -28.30
C TYR A 36 -9.24 -27.71 -28.15
N ARG A 37 -10.29 -26.99 -28.52
CA ARG A 37 -10.26 -25.50 -28.53
C ARG A 37 -10.71 -24.86 -27.23
N LEU A 38 -11.67 -25.42 -26.50
CA LEU A 38 -12.15 -24.88 -25.22
C LEU A 38 -11.08 -24.83 -24.11
N PRO A 39 -10.30 -25.89 -23.85
CA PRO A 39 -9.35 -25.87 -22.72
C PRO A 39 -8.22 -24.86 -22.88
N ARG A 40 -7.89 -24.45 -24.11
CA ARG A 40 -6.78 -23.49 -24.33
C ARG A 40 -7.16 -22.04 -24.03
N SER A 41 -8.41 -21.65 -24.23
CA SER A 41 -8.87 -20.30 -23.90
C SER A 41 -9.05 -20.13 -22.39
N GLU A 42 -9.57 -21.13 -21.70
CA GLU A 42 -9.73 -21.11 -20.24
C GLU A 42 -8.37 -21.10 -19.51
N ASN A 43 -7.41 -21.89 -19.98
CA ASN A 43 -6.06 -21.89 -19.42
C ASN A 43 -5.34 -20.55 -19.57
N LYS A 44 -5.57 -19.81 -20.66
CA LYS A 44 -4.99 -18.47 -20.83
C LYS A 44 -5.61 -17.47 -19.84
N VAL A 45 -6.93 -17.45 -19.71
CA VAL A 45 -7.64 -16.57 -18.76
C VAL A 45 -7.21 -16.87 -17.33
N LEU A 46 -7.14 -18.14 -16.94
CA LEU A 46 -6.65 -18.55 -15.62
C LEU A 46 -5.19 -18.16 -15.39
N GLN A 47 -4.32 -18.28 -16.39
CA GLN A 47 -2.93 -17.83 -16.27
C GLN A 47 -2.82 -16.31 -16.11
N GLU A 48 -3.65 -15.53 -16.81
CA GLU A 48 -3.69 -14.09 -16.67
C GLU A 48 -4.20 -13.69 -15.28
N GLU A 49 -5.23 -14.34 -14.77
CA GLU A 49 -5.75 -14.11 -13.40
C GLU A 49 -4.69 -14.45 -12.34
N VAL A 50 -4.03 -15.61 -12.46
CA VAL A 50 -2.95 -16.00 -11.53
C VAL A 50 -1.78 -15.01 -11.59
N ASN A 51 -1.42 -14.53 -12.78
CA ASN A 51 -0.36 -13.53 -12.92
C ASN A 51 -0.75 -12.19 -12.29
N MET A 52 -2.01 -11.75 -12.48
CA MET A 52 -2.51 -10.54 -11.82
C MET A 52 -2.53 -10.68 -10.30
N GLN A 53 -3.00 -11.80 -9.77
CA GLN A 53 -2.97 -12.07 -8.34
C GLN A 53 -1.54 -12.04 -7.78
N ARG A 54 -0.58 -12.68 -8.45
CA ARG A 54 0.84 -12.63 -8.05
C ARG A 54 1.40 -11.21 -8.05
N GLN A 55 1.07 -10.41 -9.05
CA GLN A 55 1.50 -9.01 -9.09
C GLN A 55 0.91 -8.21 -7.93
N GLN A 56 -0.37 -8.43 -7.59
CA GLN A 56 -1.02 -7.80 -6.44
C GLN A 56 -0.37 -8.25 -5.12
N GLU A 57 -0.10 -9.53 -4.94
CA GLU A 57 0.60 -10.04 -3.74
C GLU A 57 1.99 -9.43 -3.57
N VAL A 58 2.76 -9.33 -4.65
CA VAL A 58 4.08 -8.70 -4.64
C VAL A 58 3.99 -7.21 -4.30
N ALA A 59 3.01 -6.50 -4.86
CA ALA A 59 2.77 -5.08 -4.55
C ALA A 59 2.37 -4.89 -3.09
N GLN A 60 1.49 -5.74 -2.56
CA GLN A 60 1.09 -5.74 -1.15
C GLN A 60 2.27 -6.01 -0.22
N ALA A 61 3.08 -7.03 -0.51
CA ALA A 61 4.26 -7.35 0.29
C ALA A 61 5.25 -6.18 0.32
N LYS A 62 5.48 -5.51 -0.82
CA LYS A 62 6.31 -4.30 -0.88
C LYS A 62 5.71 -3.16 -0.06
N PHE A 63 4.40 -2.93 -0.14
CA PHE A 63 3.71 -1.90 0.63
C PHE A 63 3.86 -2.14 2.13
N VAL A 64 3.63 -3.37 2.61
CA VAL A 64 3.79 -3.75 4.03
C VAL A 64 5.23 -3.57 4.49
N THR A 65 6.21 -3.94 3.68
CA THR A 65 7.63 -3.72 4.00
C THR A 65 7.93 -2.24 4.18
N LYS A 66 7.49 -1.38 3.26
CA LYS A 66 7.69 0.07 3.36
C LYS A 66 6.93 0.69 4.53
N MET A 67 5.73 0.21 4.81
CA MET A 67 4.97 0.61 5.99
C MET A 67 5.75 0.31 7.28
N ASN A 68 6.29 -0.89 7.43
CA ASN A 68 7.08 -1.25 8.60
C ASN A 68 8.35 -0.39 8.73
N GLU A 69 9.05 -0.12 7.62
CA GLU A 69 10.19 0.80 7.60
C GLU A 69 9.78 2.21 8.06
N ALA A 70 8.63 2.72 7.59
CA ALA A 70 8.10 4.02 7.99
C ALA A 70 7.73 4.07 9.48
N VAL A 71 7.11 3.01 10.02
CA VAL A 71 6.77 2.90 11.45
C VAL A 71 8.04 2.92 12.32
N VAL A 72 9.08 2.18 11.94
CA VAL A 72 10.37 2.19 12.66
C VAL A 72 11.01 3.58 12.67
N LEU A 73 10.94 4.31 11.55
CA LEU A 73 11.41 5.69 11.49
C LEU A 73 10.59 6.63 12.37
N LEU A 74 9.25 6.47 12.38
CA LEU A 74 8.36 7.22 13.27
C LEU A 74 8.68 6.97 14.75
N ASP A 75 8.94 5.73 15.15
CA ASP A 75 9.32 5.40 16.53
C ASP A 75 10.70 5.95 16.89
N SER A 76 11.60 6.02 15.92
CA SER A 76 12.93 6.59 16.12
C SER A 76 12.90 8.11 16.37
N MET A 77 11.89 8.81 15.83
CA MET A 77 11.69 10.25 16.08
C MET A 77 11.37 10.55 17.55
N ASP A 78 10.78 9.62 18.30
CA ASP A 78 10.43 9.80 19.72
C ASP A 78 11.63 9.62 20.66
N LYS A 79 12.64 8.88 20.23
CA LYS A 79 13.79 8.51 21.07
C LYS A 79 14.87 9.59 21.17
N GLY A 80 14.59 10.81 20.72
CA GLY A 80 15.53 11.93 20.83
C GLY A 80 16.77 11.78 19.96
N ALA A 81 16.65 11.15 18.80
CA ALA A 81 17.77 10.93 17.88
C ALA A 81 18.40 12.27 17.46
N ALA A 82 19.73 12.33 17.51
CA ALA A 82 20.51 13.52 17.13
C ALA A 82 20.27 14.01 15.69
N ASN A 83 19.72 13.15 14.80
CA ASN A 83 19.51 13.39 13.38
C ASN A 83 18.03 13.35 12.97
N ILE A 84 17.18 14.04 13.71
CA ILE A 84 15.71 14.01 13.48
C ILE A 84 15.35 14.52 12.06
N GLU A 85 16.06 15.51 11.53
CA GLU A 85 15.79 16.02 10.17
C GLU A 85 16.10 14.96 9.11
N GLN A 86 17.16 14.21 9.28
CA GLN A 86 17.49 13.09 8.40
C GLN A 86 16.44 11.97 8.50
N ILE A 87 15.99 11.62 9.69
CA ILE A 87 14.92 10.64 9.90
C ILE A 87 13.63 11.11 9.24
N ASN A 88 13.26 12.38 9.40
CA ASN A 88 12.07 12.94 8.77
C ASN A 88 12.16 12.92 7.24
N SER A 89 13.32 13.22 6.67
CA SER A 89 13.56 13.12 5.22
C SER A 89 13.44 11.68 4.72
N GLN A 90 14.04 10.72 5.43
CA GLN A 90 13.92 9.30 5.10
C GLN A 90 12.46 8.83 5.19
N LEU A 91 11.73 9.23 6.23
CA LEU A 91 10.32 8.92 6.40
C LEU A 91 9.49 9.45 5.24
N THR A 92 9.69 10.71 4.87
CA THR A 92 8.99 11.31 3.72
C THR A 92 9.29 10.54 2.43
N GLY A 93 10.54 10.13 2.22
CA GLY A 93 10.92 9.27 1.09
C GLY A 93 10.17 7.94 1.08
N LYS A 94 10.05 7.28 2.26
CA LYS A 94 9.31 6.00 2.38
C LYS A 94 7.81 6.16 2.13
N LEU A 95 7.21 7.25 2.64
CA LEU A 95 5.79 7.55 2.39
C LEU A 95 5.54 7.84 0.90
N THR A 96 6.45 8.54 0.22
CA THR A 96 6.38 8.77 -1.23
C THR A 96 6.52 7.45 -2.01
N GLU A 97 7.45 6.57 -1.62
CA GLU A 97 7.57 5.23 -2.23
C GLU A 97 6.28 4.42 -2.08
N MET A 98 5.64 4.47 -0.89
CA MET A 98 4.34 3.83 -0.66
C MET A 98 3.23 4.44 -1.51
N GLU A 99 3.24 5.76 -1.71
CA GLU A 99 2.27 6.45 -2.56
C GLU A 99 2.42 6.03 -4.03
N LEU A 100 3.63 5.80 -4.52
CA LEU A 100 3.88 5.28 -5.86
C LEU A 100 3.42 3.82 -6.04
N LEU A 101 3.48 3.02 -4.98
CA LEU A 101 2.95 1.64 -4.99
C LEU A 101 1.43 1.59 -4.96
N ARG A 102 0.79 2.70 -4.60
CA ARG A 102 -0.66 2.84 -4.60
C ARG A 102 -1.19 2.91 -6.02
N GLN A 103 -2.06 1.98 -6.40
CA GLN A 103 -2.89 2.14 -7.59
C GLN A 103 -3.96 3.19 -7.30
N LYS A 104 -3.84 4.36 -7.91
CA LYS A 104 -4.63 5.56 -7.60
C LYS A 104 -6.15 5.35 -7.73
N ASP A 105 -6.56 4.40 -8.56
CA ASP A 105 -7.97 4.14 -8.90
C ASP A 105 -8.40 2.70 -8.56
N ASP A 106 -7.73 2.04 -7.62
CA ASP A 106 -8.13 0.72 -7.16
C ASP A 106 -9.35 0.82 -6.21
N PRO A 107 -10.58 0.52 -6.69
CA PRO A 107 -11.79 0.56 -5.87
C PRO A 107 -11.87 -0.61 -4.89
N SER A 108 -10.91 -1.52 -4.93
CA SER A 108 -10.85 -2.69 -4.05
C SER A 108 -10.76 -2.31 -2.58
N SER A 109 -11.05 -3.25 -1.71
CA SER A 109 -10.84 -3.07 -0.27
C SER A 109 -9.37 -2.80 0.08
N TYR A 110 -8.44 -3.35 -0.69
CA TYR A 110 -7.00 -3.13 -0.52
C TYR A 110 -6.60 -1.70 -0.87
N GLY A 111 -7.08 -1.15 -2.00
CA GLY A 111 -6.83 0.24 -2.38
C GLY A 111 -7.32 1.23 -1.33
N ARG A 112 -8.53 1.02 -0.79
CA ARG A 112 -9.06 1.84 0.32
C ARG A 112 -8.23 1.72 1.59
N MET A 113 -7.78 0.50 1.94
CA MET A 113 -6.93 0.26 3.11
C MET A 113 -5.57 0.95 2.96
N HIS A 114 -4.90 0.83 1.81
CA HIS A 114 -3.62 1.50 1.54
C HIS A 114 -3.74 3.01 1.67
N ASN A 115 -4.81 3.60 1.12
CA ASN A 115 -5.10 5.03 1.25
C ASN A 115 -5.27 5.45 2.71
N ALA A 116 -6.08 4.71 3.47
CA ALA A 116 -6.31 5.00 4.88
C ALA A 116 -5.02 4.88 5.72
N ILE A 117 -4.18 3.89 5.45
CA ILE A 117 -2.88 3.73 6.13
C ILE A 117 -1.96 4.90 5.80
N LEU A 118 -1.81 5.27 4.53
CA LEU A 118 -0.98 6.39 4.13
C LEU A 118 -1.42 7.69 4.78
N ASP A 119 -2.71 8.00 4.74
CA ASP A 119 -3.27 9.20 5.37
C ASP A 119 -2.97 9.24 6.86
N LYS A 120 -3.08 8.10 7.55
CA LYS A 120 -2.75 8.00 8.97
C LYS A 120 -1.27 8.16 9.26
N LEU A 121 -0.39 7.63 8.43
CA LEU A 121 1.06 7.79 8.58
C LEU A 121 1.48 9.26 8.36
N PHE A 122 0.91 9.96 7.36
CA PHE A 122 1.13 11.39 7.17
C PHE A 122 0.62 12.22 8.35
N GLN A 123 -0.59 11.94 8.84
CA GLN A 123 -1.14 12.61 10.03
C GLN A 123 -0.24 12.39 11.26
N LEU A 124 0.28 11.16 11.43
CA LEU A 124 1.16 10.84 12.56
C LEU A 124 2.51 11.56 12.43
N GLN A 125 3.09 11.62 11.24
CA GLN A 125 4.32 12.40 10.98
C GLN A 125 4.12 13.87 11.34
N GLN A 126 3.03 14.49 10.90
CA GLN A 126 2.70 15.88 11.19
C GLN A 126 2.47 16.11 12.69
N SER A 127 1.73 15.22 13.35
CA SER A 127 1.50 15.30 14.79
C SER A 127 2.79 15.23 15.59
N LYS A 128 3.71 14.32 15.23
CA LYS A 128 5.02 14.19 15.88
C LYS A 128 5.88 15.45 15.67
N ALA A 129 5.84 16.05 14.49
CA ALA A 129 6.52 17.33 14.23
C ALA A 129 5.94 18.44 15.12
N SER A 130 4.62 18.54 15.24
CA SER A 130 3.95 19.53 16.09
C SER A 130 4.27 19.33 17.58
N VAL A 131 4.26 18.10 18.07
CA VAL A 131 4.65 17.78 19.46
C VAL A 131 6.08 18.20 19.75
N ARG A 132 6.99 17.98 18.82
CA ARG A 132 8.39 18.41 18.96
C ARG A 132 8.52 19.91 19.05
N ASP A 133 7.80 20.65 18.19
CA ASP A 133 7.83 22.13 18.23
C ASP A 133 7.25 22.67 19.53
N LEU A 134 6.20 22.04 20.06
CA LEU A 134 5.65 22.38 21.36
C LEU A 134 6.65 22.09 22.50
N ARG A 135 7.37 20.97 22.47
CA ARG A 135 8.44 20.68 23.45
C ARG A 135 9.53 21.74 23.42
N LYS A 136 10.04 22.09 22.22
CA LYS A 136 11.04 23.17 22.09
C LYS A 136 10.54 24.49 22.70
N LYS A 137 9.28 24.86 22.45
CA LYS A 137 8.70 26.08 23.03
C LYS A 137 8.56 25.99 24.56
N ALA A 138 8.20 24.82 25.07
CA ALA A 138 8.15 24.59 26.52
C ALA A 138 9.53 24.71 27.17
N ASP A 139 10.57 24.14 26.54
CA ASP A 139 11.95 24.25 27.03
C ASP A 139 12.43 25.72 27.05
N LEU A 140 12.15 26.48 25.97
CA LEU A 140 12.45 27.90 25.92
C LEU A 140 11.69 28.70 27.01
N TYR A 141 10.43 28.37 27.24
CA TYR A 141 9.63 29.01 28.30
C TYR A 141 10.23 28.74 29.68
N ASN A 142 10.58 27.49 29.96
CA ASN A 142 11.21 27.11 31.23
C ASN A 142 12.56 27.83 31.43
N SER A 143 13.38 27.88 30.40
CA SER A 143 14.67 28.60 30.44
C SER A 143 14.47 30.10 30.73
N ALA A 144 13.52 30.76 30.03
CA ALA A 144 13.21 32.16 30.26
C ALA A 144 12.68 32.40 31.69
N GLN A 145 11.88 31.46 32.22
CA GLN A 145 11.38 31.54 33.59
C GLN A 145 12.52 31.44 34.63
N ASP A 146 13.49 30.56 34.39
CA ASP A 146 14.67 30.41 35.26
C ASP A 146 15.56 31.66 35.21
N GLU A 147 15.77 32.23 34.04
CA GLU A 147 16.49 33.49 33.87
C GLU A 147 15.78 34.63 34.63
N LEU A 148 14.44 34.74 34.50
CA LEU A 148 13.64 35.71 35.20
C LEU A 148 13.79 35.60 36.74
N ASN A 149 13.77 34.36 37.25
CA ASN A 149 13.95 34.10 38.68
C ASN A 149 15.36 34.49 39.14
N THR A 150 16.36 34.21 38.32
CA THR A 150 17.76 34.59 38.58
C THR A 150 17.91 36.11 38.64
N VAL A 151 17.38 36.83 37.66
CA VAL A 151 17.41 38.31 37.63
C VAL A 151 16.67 38.92 38.81
N LYS A 152 15.51 38.39 39.19
CA LYS A 152 14.78 38.81 40.38
C LYS A 152 15.60 38.63 41.67
N SER A 153 16.30 37.50 41.78
CA SER A 153 17.17 37.25 42.94
C SER A 153 18.36 38.21 43.01
N GLN A 154 19.02 38.47 41.84
CA GLN A 154 20.11 39.44 41.73
C GLN A 154 19.62 40.88 42.07
N LEU A 155 18.44 41.27 41.61
CA LEU A 155 17.87 42.56 41.91
C LEU A 155 17.57 42.71 43.42
N ALA A 156 17.05 41.66 44.05
CA ALA A 156 16.78 41.67 45.49
C ALA A 156 18.11 41.79 46.29
N ALA A 157 19.17 41.07 45.86
CA ALA A 157 20.48 41.19 46.48
C ALA A 157 21.07 42.63 46.34
N ALA A 158 21.03 43.18 45.13
CA ALA A 158 21.50 44.54 44.89
C ALA A 158 20.74 45.58 45.69
N ASN A 159 19.41 45.45 45.81
CA ASN A 159 18.62 46.34 46.67
C ASN A 159 19.00 46.22 48.14
N ASN A 160 19.25 45.02 48.64
CA ASN A 160 19.68 44.82 50.04
C ASN A 160 21.10 45.43 50.29
N GLU A 161 22.03 45.33 49.36
CA GLU A 161 23.34 45.97 49.45
C GLU A 161 23.19 47.50 49.43
N LEU A 162 22.32 48.06 48.59
CA LEU A 162 22.08 49.48 48.52
C LEU A 162 21.48 50.02 49.81
N ASP A 163 20.56 49.29 50.43
CA ASP A 163 19.99 49.61 51.74
C ASP A 163 21.03 49.51 52.87
N ALA A 164 21.92 48.54 52.80
CA ALA A 164 23.02 48.42 53.77
C ALA A 164 24.00 49.60 53.66
N ILE A 165 24.35 50.05 52.46
CA ILE A 165 25.17 51.23 52.23
C ILE A 165 24.48 52.49 52.76
N ARG A 166 23.22 52.66 52.51
CA ARG A 166 22.44 53.81 53.02
C ARG A 166 22.36 53.89 54.54
N ARG A 167 22.29 52.73 55.20
CA ARG A 167 22.24 52.68 56.69
C ARG A 167 23.63 52.81 57.35
N GLY A 168 24.71 52.38 56.66
CA GLY A 168 26.08 52.46 57.19
C GLY A 168 26.79 53.75 56.92
N GLY A 169 26.24 54.71 56.18
CA GLY A 169 26.78 56.00 55.86
C GLY A 169 26.38 57.18 56.83
N HIS A 170 25.97 56.82 58.05
CA HIS A 170 25.71 57.81 59.12
C HIS A 170 26.70 57.63 60.26
#